data_96f82ca1a1479456f7aed4d55f33e93f
#
_entry.id   96f82ca1a1479456f7aed4d55f33e93f
#
_cell.length_a   1.000
_cell.length_b   1.000
_cell.length_c   1.000
_cell.angle_alpha   90.00
_cell.angle_beta   90.00
_cell.angle_gamma   90.00
#
_symmetry.space_group_name_H-M   'P 1'
#
loop_
_entity.id
_entity.type
_entity.pdbx_description
1 polymer ?
#
loop_
_entity_poly.entity_id
_entity_poly.type
_entity_poly.pdbx_seq_one_letter_code
_entity_poly.pdbx_strand_id
1 'polypeptide(L)'
;MKALEDYIAFDLEFNQYEGAYQIIQVSAVRFTDGKEVDHYDSYVYTDKPLKSFINGLTGITQDKIQNAPQLEQVLGEFKAFVGDRPLIGYNAKKSDLPILLENSLDLEDQYAVDVFDEAFERRPSDLHGIKNLQLHTVAEFLGVAGKSHDSLEDARMTALVYQQFLEFDQGRTLLEEQENFSINPFGGLDLSGFFDE
;
A
#
# COMPACT_ATOMS: atom_id res chain seq x y z
N MET A 1 4.77 -7.80 10.82
CA MET A 1 4.17 -6.57 10.24
C MET A 1 2.98 -6.11 11.07
N LYS A 2 2.66 -4.78 11.09
CA LYS A 2 1.47 -4.25 11.79
C LYS A 2 0.20 -4.63 11.05
N ALA A 3 -0.74 -5.31 11.70
CA ALA A 3 -2.07 -5.58 11.18
C ALA A 3 -2.98 -4.36 11.38
N LEU A 4 -3.67 -3.95 10.34
CA LEU A 4 -4.63 -2.83 10.33
C LEU A 4 -5.99 -3.36 9.87
N GLU A 5 -7.05 -3.06 10.63
CA GLU A 5 -8.42 -3.48 10.31
C GLU A 5 -9.13 -2.48 9.40
N ASP A 6 -8.88 -1.18 9.58
CA ASP A 6 -9.40 -0.07 8.75
C ASP A 6 -8.21 0.80 8.31
N TYR A 7 -7.97 0.89 7.01
CA TYR A 7 -6.84 1.62 6.45
C TYR A 7 -7.12 2.10 5.03
N ILE A 8 -6.29 3.02 4.57
CA ILE A 8 -6.28 3.52 3.21
C ILE A 8 -4.98 3.08 2.52
N ALA A 9 -5.08 2.42 1.38
CA ALA A 9 -3.97 2.28 0.45
C ALA A 9 -4.07 3.37 -0.60
N PHE A 10 -2.96 4.02 -0.93
CA PHE A 10 -2.94 5.12 -1.90
C PHE A 10 -1.74 5.04 -2.83
N ASP A 11 -1.87 5.69 -3.96
CA ASP A 11 -0.84 5.83 -4.98
C ASP A 11 -1.03 7.13 -5.77
N LEU A 12 0.05 7.69 -6.30
CA LEU A 12 0.05 8.91 -7.10
C LEU A 12 0.67 8.67 -8.47
N GLU A 13 0.08 9.26 -9.50
CA GLU A 13 0.79 9.48 -10.75
C GLU A 13 1.28 10.93 -10.84
N PHE A 14 2.49 11.10 -11.30
CA PHE A 14 3.08 12.44 -11.42
C PHE A 14 3.91 12.59 -12.69
N ASN A 15 3.87 13.80 -13.22
CA ASN A 15 4.72 14.27 -14.32
C ASN A 15 5.91 15.03 -13.72
N GLN A 16 7.04 15.06 -14.43
CA GLN A 16 8.16 15.91 -14.05
C GLN A 16 8.40 16.95 -15.13
N TYR A 17 8.32 18.23 -14.76
CA TYR A 17 8.55 19.34 -15.65
C TYR A 17 9.52 20.34 -15.02
N GLU A 18 10.60 20.69 -15.72
CA GLU A 18 11.66 21.61 -15.24
C GLU A 18 12.20 21.30 -13.83
N GLY A 19 12.27 20.02 -13.49
CA GLY A 19 12.80 19.56 -12.20
C GLY A 19 11.76 19.47 -11.07
N ALA A 20 10.55 20.00 -11.26
CA ALA A 20 9.45 19.89 -10.30
C ALA A 20 8.53 18.70 -10.62
N TYR A 21 8.02 18.04 -9.58
CA TYR A 21 6.99 17.02 -9.70
C TYR A 21 5.60 17.67 -9.72
N GLN A 22 4.76 17.17 -10.62
CA GLN A 22 3.38 17.62 -10.79
C GLN A 22 2.46 16.42 -10.67
N ILE A 23 1.64 16.38 -9.63
CA ILE A 23 0.63 15.34 -9.46
C ILE A 23 -0.37 15.44 -10.61
N ILE A 24 -0.65 14.33 -11.27
CA ILE A 24 -1.59 14.22 -12.39
C ILE A 24 -2.72 13.23 -12.13
N GLN A 25 -2.59 12.37 -11.13
CA GLN A 25 -3.66 11.53 -10.60
C GLN A 25 -3.40 11.25 -9.12
N VAL A 26 -4.45 11.19 -8.33
CA VAL A 26 -4.45 10.79 -6.91
C VAL A 26 -5.50 9.71 -6.74
N SER A 27 -5.09 8.55 -6.26
CA SER A 27 -5.98 7.42 -6.05
C SER A 27 -5.79 6.82 -4.66
N ALA A 28 -6.89 6.37 -4.08
CA ALA A 28 -6.90 5.70 -2.79
C ALA A 28 -8.04 4.69 -2.71
N VAL A 29 -7.82 3.62 -1.99
CA VAL A 29 -8.84 2.63 -1.67
C VAL A 29 -8.91 2.43 -0.17
N ARG A 30 -10.13 2.39 0.35
CA ARG A 30 -10.39 2.08 1.75
C ARG A 30 -10.68 0.61 1.92
N PHE A 31 -9.96 0.00 2.84
CA PHE A 31 -10.19 -1.37 3.27
C PHE A 31 -10.66 -1.40 4.73
N THR A 32 -11.67 -2.23 4.99
CA THR A 32 -12.15 -2.53 6.34
C THR A 32 -12.34 -4.04 6.42
N ASP A 33 -11.80 -4.68 7.45
CA ASP A 33 -11.84 -6.14 7.66
C ASP A 33 -11.40 -6.92 6.40
N GLY A 34 -10.33 -6.47 5.77
CA GLY A 34 -9.75 -7.11 4.59
C GLY A 34 -10.55 -6.94 3.28
N LYS A 35 -11.57 -6.07 3.24
CA LYS A 35 -12.40 -5.83 2.05
C LYS A 35 -12.36 -4.36 1.64
N GLU A 36 -12.27 -4.15 0.33
CA GLU A 36 -12.49 -2.82 -0.25
C GLU A 36 -13.95 -2.39 0.01
N VAL A 37 -14.12 -1.22 0.65
CA VAL A 37 -15.43 -0.66 1.00
C VAL A 37 -15.71 0.66 0.30
N ASP A 38 -14.66 1.38 -0.13
CA ASP A 38 -14.78 2.66 -0.81
C ASP A 38 -13.49 2.99 -1.56
N HIS A 39 -13.55 3.91 -2.51
CA HIS A 39 -12.35 4.40 -3.21
C HIS A 39 -12.49 5.87 -3.60
N TYR A 40 -11.37 6.53 -3.77
CA TYR A 40 -11.21 7.86 -4.32
C TYR A 40 -10.27 7.78 -5.53
N ASP A 41 -10.64 8.42 -6.63
CA ASP A 41 -9.81 8.51 -7.82
C ASP A 41 -10.08 9.82 -8.55
N SER A 42 -9.04 10.62 -8.77
CA SER A 42 -9.15 11.89 -9.47
C SER A 42 -7.90 12.20 -10.28
N TYR A 43 -8.10 12.53 -11.54
CA TYR A 43 -7.08 13.23 -12.29
C TYR A 43 -6.89 14.65 -11.76
N VAL A 44 -5.72 15.22 -12.03
CA VAL A 44 -5.37 16.59 -11.64
C VAL A 44 -5.02 17.38 -12.89
N TYR A 45 -5.59 18.57 -13.01
CA TYR A 45 -5.26 19.50 -14.09
C TYR A 45 -3.81 19.97 -14.02
N THR A 46 -3.13 19.99 -15.16
CA THR A 46 -1.88 20.72 -15.34
C THR A 46 -1.85 21.39 -16.73
N ASP A 47 -1.35 22.62 -16.77
CA ASP A 47 -1.09 23.36 -18.01
C ASP A 47 0.27 22.99 -18.63
N LYS A 48 1.07 22.19 -17.95
CA LYS A 48 2.38 21.76 -18.42
C LYS A 48 2.26 20.53 -19.32
N PRO A 49 3.10 20.44 -20.36
CA PRO A 49 3.08 19.28 -21.23
C PRO A 49 3.52 18.02 -20.47
N LEU A 50 2.76 16.94 -20.64
CA LEU A 50 3.16 15.63 -20.14
C LEU A 50 4.38 15.11 -20.90
N LYS A 51 5.34 14.53 -20.18
CA LYS A 51 6.45 13.81 -20.82
C LYS A 51 5.91 12.62 -21.63
N SER A 52 6.48 12.39 -22.80
CA SER A 52 6.00 11.38 -23.75
C SER A 52 5.88 9.96 -23.17
N PHE A 53 6.77 9.61 -22.22
CA PHE A 53 6.73 8.30 -21.58
C PHE A 53 5.57 8.14 -20.59
N ILE A 54 5.03 9.23 -20.00
CA ILE A 54 3.93 9.18 -19.03
C ILE A 54 2.70 8.53 -19.68
N ASN A 55 2.33 8.97 -20.88
CA ASN A 55 1.21 8.35 -21.60
C ASN A 55 1.40 6.85 -21.83
N GLY A 56 2.63 6.45 -22.22
CA GLY A 56 2.94 5.03 -22.43
C GLY A 56 2.95 4.22 -21.14
N LEU A 57 3.30 4.82 -20.02
CA LEU A 57 3.37 4.18 -18.71
C LEU A 57 2.00 4.08 -18.04
N THR A 58 1.29 5.21 -17.95
CA THR A 58 0.05 5.36 -17.14
C THR A 58 -1.22 5.39 -17.99
N GLY A 59 -1.09 5.57 -19.30
CA GLY A 59 -2.22 5.82 -20.20
C GLY A 59 -2.88 7.21 -20.01
N ILE A 60 -2.28 8.10 -19.17
CA ILE A 60 -2.78 9.46 -18.96
C ILE A 60 -2.34 10.32 -20.14
N THR A 61 -3.31 10.99 -20.76
CA THR A 61 -3.12 11.91 -21.88
C THR A 61 -3.44 13.33 -21.46
N GLN A 62 -2.91 14.32 -22.19
CA GLN A 62 -3.27 15.72 -21.96
C GLN A 62 -4.79 15.95 -22.05
N ASP A 63 -5.47 15.25 -22.95
CA ASP A 63 -6.94 15.36 -23.12
C ASP A 63 -7.71 14.87 -21.88
N LYS A 64 -7.19 13.86 -21.17
CA LYS A 64 -7.82 13.34 -19.94
C LYS A 64 -7.76 14.35 -18.80
N ILE A 65 -6.65 15.09 -18.70
CA ILE A 65 -6.40 15.99 -17.56
C ILE A 65 -6.74 17.45 -17.84
N GLN A 66 -6.97 17.87 -19.10
CA GLN A 66 -7.25 19.27 -19.45
C GLN A 66 -8.50 19.85 -18.79
N ASN A 67 -9.47 19.00 -18.44
CA ASN A 67 -10.71 19.38 -17.75
C ASN A 67 -10.80 18.83 -16.33
N ALA A 68 -9.69 18.28 -15.81
CA ALA A 68 -9.63 17.74 -14.45
C ALA A 68 -9.68 18.89 -13.41
N PRO A 69 -10.05 18.59 -12.17
CA PRO A 69 -10.01 19.55 -11.09
C PRO A 69 -8.60 20.09 -10.83
N GLN A 70 -8.52 21.26 -10.21
CA GLN A 70 -7.25 21.83 -9.77
C GLN A 70 -6.67 21.05 -8.59
N LEU A 71 -5.35 21.04 -8.47
CA LEU A 71 -4.62 20.28 -7.44
C LEU A 71 -5.14 20.55 -6.02
N GLU A 72 -5.39 21.82 -5.66
CA GLU A 72 -5.88 22.18 -4.33
C GLU A 72 -7.21 21.51 -3.98
N GLN A 73 -8.13 21.46 -4.96
CA GLN A 73 -9.41 20.77 -4.80
C GLN A 73 -9.21 19.27 -4.60
N VAL A 74 -8.40 18.62 -5.45
CA VAL A 74 -8.14 17.19 -5.40
C VAL A 74 -7.48 16.81 -4.07
N LEU A 75 -6.48 17.56 -3.60
CA LEU A 75 -5.83 17.29 -2.33
C LEU A 75 -6.76 17.52 -1.13
N GLY A 76 -7.66 18.51 -1.22
CA GLY A 76 -8.69 18.73 -0.20
C GLY A 76 -9.68 17.56 -0.10
N GLU A 77 -10.15 17.06 -1.24
CA GLU A 77 -11.05 15.90 -1.32
C GLU A 77 -10.34 14.62 -0.87
N PHE A 78 -9.11 14.39 -1.31
CA PHE A 78 -8.28 13.27 -0.89
C PHE A 78 -8.06 13.27 0.63
N LYS A 79 -7.69 14.41 1.22
CA LYS A 79 -7.56 14.56 2.67
C LYS A 79 -8.86 14.24 3.42
N ALA A 80 -9.99 14.69 2.89
CA ALA A 80 -11.30 14.38 3.46
C ALA A 80 -11.64 12.89 3.37
N PHE A 81 -11.27 12.21 2.26
CA PHE A 81 -11.44 10.77 2.08
C PHE A 81 -10.57 9.97 3.06
N VAL A 82 -9.31 10.35 3.23
CA VAL A 82 -8.36 9.72 4.17
C VAL A 82 -8.85 9.87 5.60
N GLY A 83 -9.30 11.06 6.01
CA GLY A 83 -9.65 11.36 7.40
C GLY A 83 -8.46 11.10 8.34
N ASP A 84 -8.71 10.39 9.45
CA ASP A 84 -7.68 10.04 10.45
C ASP A 84 -7.21 8.57 10.32
N ARG A 85 -7.47 7.92 9.18
CA ARG A 85 -7.12 6.50 8.98
C ARG A 85 -5.64 6.32 8.73
N PRO A 86 -5.07 5.18 9.20
CA PRO A 86 -3.70 4.83 8.85
C PRO A 86 -3.57 4.61 7.34
N LEU A 87 -2.45 5.06 6.79
CA LEU A 87 -2.11 4.95 5.38
C LEU A 87 -1.10 3.85 5.14
N ILE A 88 -1.25 3.17 4.01
CA ILE A 88 -0.23 2.29 3.45
C ILE A 88 0.04 2.69 2.00
N GLY A 89 1.25 2.43 1.53
CA GLY A 89 1.65 2.68 0.15
C GLY A 89 2.79 1.76 -0.27
N TYR A 90 3.16 1.81 -1.53
CA TYR A 90 4.27 1.04 -2.06
C TYR A 90 5.45 1.95 -2.38
N ASN A 91 6.50 1.94 -1.54
CA ASN A 91 7.65 2.86 -1.61
C ASN A 91 7.26 4.35 -1.46
N ALA A 92 6.09 4.63 -0.88
CA ALA A 92 5.52 5.96 -0.80
C ALA A 92 6.31 6.92 0.10
N LYS A 93 7.08 6.40 1.06
CA LYS A 93 8.02 7.23 1.86
C LYS A 93 9.05 7.95 1.00
N LYS A 94 9.44 7.38 -0.13
CA LYS A 94 10.48 7.93 -1.03
C LYS A 94 9.91 8.62 -2.24
N SER A 95 8.65 8.40 -2.59
CA SER A 95 7.98 8.97 -3.77
C SER A 95 6.83 9.88 -3.40
N ASP A 96 5.73 9.32 -2.95
CA ASP A 96 4.43 9.99 -2.86
C ASP A 96 4.34 10.99 -1.71
N LEU A 97 4.78 10.59 -0.50
CA LEU A 97 4.72 11.46 0.68
C LEU A 97 5.55 12.75 0.52
N PRO A 98 6.79 12.72 0.00
CA PRO A 98 7.53 13.95 -0.29
C PRO A 98 6.81 14.85 -1.29
N ILE A 99 6.19 14.30 -2.34
CA ILE A 99 5.45 15.07 -3.34
C ILE A 99 4.19 15.69 -2.73
N LEU A 100 3.45 14.96 -1.88
CA LEU A 100 2.31 15.50 -1.13
C LEU A 100 2.74 16.64 -0.19
N LEU A 101 3.83 16.46 0.53
CA LEU A 101 4.39 17.48 1.44
C LEU A 101 4.81 18.75 0.67
N GLU A 102 5.47 18.63 -0.48
CA GLU A 102 5.81 19.76 -1.36
C GLU A 102 4.55 20.54 -1.81
N ASN A 103 3.40 19.87 -1.88
CA ASN A 103 2.11 20.46 -2.20
C ASN A 103 1.25 20.77 -0.96
N SER A 104 1.88 20.96 0.21
CA SER A 104 1.26 21.39 1.47
C SER A 104 0.28 20.38 2.09
N LEU A 105 0.41 19.09 1.75
CA LEU A 105 -0.33 18.01 2.38
C LEU A 105 0.65 17.07 3.09
N ASP A 106 0.76 17.21 4.39
CA ASP A 106 1.56 16.34 5.26
C ASP A 106 0.68 15.21 5.79
N LEU A 107 1.07 13.97 5.49
CA LEU A 107 0.42 12.74 5.92
C LEU A 107 1.42 11.76 6.57
N GLU A 108 2.63 12.21 6.92
CA GLU A 108 3.68 11.35 7.44
C GLU A 108 3.27 10.67 8.75
N ASP A 109 2.61 11.39 9.65
CA ASP A 109 2.15 10.87 10.94
C ASP A 109 1.06 9.77 10.80
N GLN A 110 0.31 9.76 9.70
CA GLN A 110 -0.71 8.75 9.40
C GLN A 110 -0.14 7.54 8.65
N TYR A 111 1.08 7.65 8.10
CA TYR A 111 1.68 6.60 7.31
C TYR A 111 2.16 5.44 8.17
N ALA A 112 1.46 4.32 8.09
CA ALA A 112 1.61 3.20 9.01
C ALA A 112 2.54 2.09 8.46
N VAL A 113 2.45 1.77 7.15
CA VAL A 113 3.19 0.67 6.53
C VAL A 113 3.65 1.06 5.12
N ASP A 114 4.94 0.90 4.84
CA ASP A 114 5.47 0.87 3.49
C ASP A 114 5.56 -0.58 3.01
N VAL A 115 4.70 -0.95 2.07
CA VAL A 115 4.61 -2.34 1.59
C VAL A 115 5.85 -2.76 0.81
N PHE A 116 6.60 -1.80 0.24
CA PHE A 116 7.90 -2.09 -0.37
C PHE A 116 8.94 -2.49 0.68
N ASP A 117 9.00 -1.80 1.83
CA ASP A 117 9.92 -2.15 2.91
C ASP A 117 9.61 -3.56 3.43
N GLU A 118 8.33 -3.90 3.59
CA GLU A 118 7.88 -5.24 3.95
C GLU A 118 8.27 -6.30 2.90
N ALA A 119 8.14 -5.99 1.61
CA ALA A 119 8.59 -6.87 0.53
C ALA A 119 10.11 -7.05 0.54
N PHE A 120 10.86 -5.98 0.85
CA PHE A 120 12.31 -6.04 0.92
C PHE A 120 12.79 -6.98 2.04
N GLU A 121 12.18 -6.90 3.22
CA GLU A 121 12.49 -7.79 4.35
C GLU A 121 12.15 -9.25 4.06
N ARG A 122 11.10 -9.51 3.26
CA ARG A 122 10.64 -10.87 2.88
C ARG A 122 11.38 -11.47 1.70
N ARG A 123 12.27 -10.71 1.06
CA ARG A 123 13.01 -11.21 -0.11
C ARG A 123 13.81 -12.50 0.14
N PRO A 124 14.47 -12.70 1.30
CA PRO A 124 15.18 -13.96 1.59
C PRO A 124 14.25 -15.13 1.99
N SER A 125 12.99 -14.88 2.28
CA SER A 125 12.02 -15.87 2.80
C SER A 125 10.82 -16.04 1.85
N ASP A 126 9.71 -15.37 2.13
CA ASP A 126 8.43 -15.50 1.40
C ASP A 126 8.54 -15.13 -0.09
N LEU A 127 9.45 -14.23 -0.43
CA LEU A 127 9.73 -13.78 -1.80
C LEU A 127 11.03 -14.34 -2.36
N HIS A 128 11.50 -15.48 -1.81
CA HIS A 128 12.76 -16.09 -2.30
C HIS A 128 12.68 -16.41 -3.80
N GLY A 129 13.68 -15.95 -4.55
CA GLY A 129 13.74 -16.15 -5.99
C GLY A 129 13.01 -15.09 -6.83
N ILE A 130 12.36 -14.10 -6.20
CA ILE A 130 11.73 -13.00 -6.94
C ILE A 130 12.75 -12.19 -7.76
N LYS A 131 12.38 -11.83 -8.99
CA LYS A 131 13.25 -11.14 -9.94
C LYS A 131 13.61 -9.71 -9.49
N ASN A 132 12.62 -8.94 -9.06
CA ASN A 132 12.76 -7.58 -8.52
C ASN A 132 11.59 -7.29 -7.57
N LEU A 133 11.62 -6.13 -6.90
CA LEU A 133 10.58 -5.70 -5.96
C LEU A 133 9.70 -4.58 -6.53
N GLN A 134 9.46 -4.54 -7.84
CA GLN A 134 8.41 -3.69 -8.40
C GLN A 134 7.04 -4.23 -7.98
N LEU A 135 6.07 -3.37 -7.69
CA LEU A 135 4.75 -3.75 -7.18
C LEU A 135 4.10 -4.86 -8.01
N HIS A 136 4.05 -4.71 -9.33
CA HIS A 136 3.46 -5.71 -10.21
C HIS A 136 4.22 -7.06 -10.19
N THR A 137 5.56 -7.03 -10.01
CA THR A 137 6.35 -8.27 -9.91
C THR A 137 6.07 -9.00 -8.60
N VAL A 138 5.92 -8.26 -7.50
CA VAL A 138 5.56 -8.83 -6.19
C VAL A 138 4.14 -9.36 -6.23
N ALA A 139 3.19 -8.61 -6.78
CA ALA A 139 1.81 -9.04 -6.93
C ALA A 139 1.68 -10.30 -7.78
N GLU A 140 2.34 -10.35 -8.95
CA GLU A 140 2.37 -11.54 -9.82
C GLU A 140 2.98 -12.75 -9.09
N PHE A 141 4.08 -12.56 -8.38
CA PHE A 141 4.73 -13.63 -7.60
C PHE A 141 3.81 -14.21 -6.53
N LEU A 142 2.99 -13.38 -5.91
CA LEU A 142 2.01 -13.75 -4.87
C LEU A 142 0.68 -14.25 -5.45
N GLY A 143 0.51 -14.26 -6.77
CA GLY A 143 -0.76 -14.64 -7.43
C GLY A 143 -1.88 -13.60 -7.27
N VAL A 144 -1.53 -12.36 -6.94
CA VAL A 144 -2.46 -11.23 -6.87
C VAL A 144 -2.72 -10.72 -8.28
N ALA A 145 -3.99 -10.71 -8.70
CA ALA A 145 -4.38 -10.20 -10.01
C ALA A 145 -4.49 -8.67 -9.98
N GLY A 146 -3.97 -7.99 -11.01
CA GLY A 146 -4.09 -6.54 -11.17
C GLY A 146 -3.62 -6.08 -12.55
N LYS A 147 -4.05 -4.89 -12.97
CA LYS A 147 -3.49 -4.18 -14.11
C LYS A 147 -2.52 -3.13 -13.56
N SER A 148 -1.28 -3.14 -13.96
CA SER A 148 -0.30 -2.14 -13.55
C SER A 148 -0.44 -0.82 -14.32
N HIS A 149 0.04 0.27 -13.71
CA HIS A 149 0.11 1.63 -14.26
C HIS A 149 -1.24 2.35 -14.40
N ASP A 150 -2.16 2.05 -13.51
CA ASP A 150 -3.32 2.84 -13.16
C ASP A 150 -3.26 3.02 -11.65
N SER A 151 -3.14 4.24 -11.18
CA SER A 151 -2.89 4.54 -9.77
C SER A 151 -3.96 3.93 -8.83
N LEU A 152 -5.22 3.85 -9.27
CA LEU A 152 -6.26 3.18 -8.49
C LEU A 152 -6.04 1.66 -8.38
N GLU A 153 -5.65 1.02 -9.49
CA GLU A 153 -5.33 -0.41 -9.48
C GLU A 153 -4.03 -0.69 -8.72
N ASP A 154 -3.04 0.20 -8.77
CA ASP A 154 -1.79 0.08 -8.01
C ASP A 154 -2.04 0.26 -6.50
N ALA A 155 -2.94 1.16 -6.08
CA ALA A 155 -3.41 1.25 -4.71
C ALA A 155 -4.13 -0.03 -4.24
N ARG A 156 -5.01 -0.62 -5.07
CA ARG A 156 -5.66 -1.92 -4.80
C ARG A 156 -4.65 -3.05 -4.67
N MET A 157 -3.72 -3.12 -5.61
CA MET A 157 -2.66 -4.13 -5.63
C MET A 157 -1.78 -4.03 -4.39
N THR A 158 -1.44 -2.81 -3.95
CA THR A 158 -0.70 -2.55 -2.71
C THR A 158 -1.44 -3.11 -1.49
N ALA A 159 -2.75 -2.88 -1.39
CA ALA A 159 -3.59 -3.42 -0.31
C ALA A 159 -3.62 -4.96 -0.32
N LEU A 160 -3.77 -5.57 -1.50
CA LEU A 160 -3.83 -7.03 -1.63
C LEU A 160 -2.48 -7.70 -1.32
N VAL A 161 -1.36 -7.09 -1.73
CA VAL A 161 -0.01 -7.55 -1.36
C VAL A 161 0.19 -7.46 0.14
N TYR A 162 -0.24 -6.35 0.76
CA TYR A 162 -0.21 -6.18 2.21
C TYR A 162 -0.99 -7.30 2.93
N GLN A 163 -2.19 -7.65 2.46
CA GLN A 163 -3.00 -8.72 3.04
C GLN A 163 -2.32 -10.09 2.90
N GLN A 164 -1.70 -10.39 1.76
CA GLN A 164 -0.96 -11.64 1.59
C GLN A 164 0.21 -11.75 2.58
N PHE A 165 0.91 -10.65 2.86
CA PHE A 165 1.96 -10.65 3.87
C PHE A 165 1.42 -10.86 5.28
N LEU A 166 0.23 -10.33 5.60
CA LEU A 166 -0.44 -10.62 6.87
C LEU A 166 -0.81 -12.10 7.01
N GLU A 167 -1.31 -12.72 5.95
CA GLU A 167 -1.64 -14.15 5.95
C GLU A 167 -0.39 -15.02 6.18
N PHE A 168 0.75 -14.68 5.59
CA PHE A 168 2.02 -15.37 5.86
C PHE A 168 2.46 -15.23 7.32
N ASP A 169 2.34 -14.02 7.89
CA ASP A 169 2.69 -13.79 9.29
C ASP A 169 1.77 -14.59 10.24
N GLN A 170 0.47 -14.62 9.98
CA GLN A 170 -0.50 -15.42 10.75
C GLN A 170 -0.22 -16.93 10.63
N GLY A 171 0.07 -17.40 9.43
CA GLY A 171 0.44 -18.81 9.21
C GLY A 171 1.68 -19.22 9.98
N ARG A 172 2.71 -18.39 10.05
CA ARG A 172 3.91 -18.64 10.87
C ARG A 172 3.59 -18.71 12.34
N THR A 173 2.82 -17.77 12.87
CA THR A 173 2.43 -17.75 14.28
C THR A 173 1.68 -19.03 14.68
N LEU A 174 0.75 -19.49 13.86
CA LEU A 174 0.02 -20.74 14.11
C LEU A 174 0.94 -21.96 14.10
N LEU A 175 1.92 -22.02 13.21
CA LEU A 175 2.90 -23.13 13.18
C LEU A 175 3.79 -23.13 14.41
N GLU A 176 4.30 -21.97 14.83
CA GLU A 176 5.10 -21.82 16.04
C GLU A 176 4.31 -22.20 17.29
N GLU A 177 3.04 -21.85 17.41
CA GLU A 177 2.17 -22.25 18.49
C GLU A 177 1.95 -23.77 18.52
N GLN A 178 1.75 -24.42 17.36
CA GLN A 178 1.60 -25.86 17.24
C GLN A 178 2.89 -26.60 17.61
N GLU A 179 4.05 -26.12 17.20
CA GLU A 179 5.35 -26.68 17.57
C GLU A 179 5.58 -26.58 19.07
N ASN A 180 5.33 -25.41 19.66
CA ASN A 180 5.44 -25.20 21.10
C ASN A 180 4.49 -26.13 21.90
N PHE A 181 3.26 -26.32 21.43
CA PHE A 181 2.30 -27.25 22.04
C PHE A 181 2.78 -28.71 21.95
N SER A 182 3.36 -29.10 20.81
CA SER A 182 3.88 -30.47 20.65
C SER A 182 5.14 -30.75 21.46
N ILE A 183 5.97 -29.72 21.74
CA ILE A 183 7.16 -29.84 22.59
C ILE A 183 6.78 -29.82 24.08
N ASN A 184 5.79 -29.05 24.47
CA ASN A 184 5.31 -28.94 25.85
C ASN A 184 3.77 -28.88 25.90
N PRO A 185 3.08 -30.03 25.67
CA PRO A 185 1.62 -30.10 25.59
C PRO A 185 0.90 -29.72 26.90
N PHE A 186 1.63 -29.65 28.01
CA PHE A 186 1.11 -29.32 29.36
C PHE A 186 1.69 -28.00 29.90
N GLY A 187 2.44 -27.24 29.12
CA GLY A 187 3.20 -26.05 29.56
C GLY A 187 2.37 -24.90 30.16
N GLY A 188 1.04 -24.97 30.10
CA GLY A 188 0.12 -24.00 30.74
C GLY A 188 -0.72 -24.61 31.86
N LEU A 189 -0.58 -25.90 32.19
CA LEU A 189 -1.33 -26.55 33.24
C LEU A 189 -0.52 -26.56 34.54
N ASP A 190 -1.02 -25.89 35.57
CA ASP A 190 -0.51 -26.02 36.94
C ASP A 190 -0.95 -27.37 37.51
N LEU A 191 -0.04 -28.31 37.45
CA LEU A 191 -0.25 -29.69 38.00
C LEU A 191 0.20 -29.82 39.46
N SER A 192 0.61 -28.74 40.12
CA SER A 192 1.11 -28.77 41.49
C SER A 192 0.10 -29.35 42.49
N GLY A 193 -1.19 -29.20 42.20
CA GLY A 193 -2.27 -29.74 43.06
C GLY A 193 -2.60 -31.24 42.89
N PHE A 194 -1.95 -31.94 41.94
CA PHE A 194 -2.26 -33.37 41.69
C PHE A 194 -1.26 -34.34 42.32
N PHE A 195 -0.21 -33.86 42.96
CA PHE A 195 0.85 -34.70 43.53
C PHE A 195 0.98 -34.58 45.05
N ASP A 196 0.04 -33.90 45.74
CA ASP A 196 -0.04 -33.85 47.20
C ASP A 196 -1.03 -34.92 47.70
N GLU A 197 -0.57 -36.20 47.78
CA GLU A 197 -1.11 -37.26 48.64
C GLU A 197 0.04 -37.99 49.34
#